data_d6d885e1abfcfa538199f2038044af51
#
_entry.id   d6d885e1abfcfa538199f2038044af51
#
_cell.length_a   1.000
_cell.length_b   1.000
_cell.length_c   1.000
_cell.angle_alpha   90.00
_cell.angle_beta   90.00
_cell.angle_gamma   90.00
#
_symmetry.space_group_name_H-M   'P 1'
#
loop_
_entity.id
_entity.type
_entity.pdbx_description
1 polymer ?
#
loop_
_entity_poly.entity_id
_entity_poly.type
_entity_poly.pdbx_seq_one_letter_code
_entity_poly.pdbx_strand_id
1 'polypeptide(L)'
;MSSPRHSLHTLRQALADLRSHALTDRAFVQTAREQTHLFSALPPKFETVWLNLVDRLESSALFTEESCSFSQTDLLDSLAMLLDKAQAQLETSN
;
A
#
# COMPACT_ATOMS: atom_id res chain seq x y z
N MET A 1 -19.47 7.83 0.30
CA MET A 1 -18.37 8.03 1.22
C MET A 1 -17.73 6.75 1.62
N SER A 2 -16.43 6.72 1.53
CA SER A 2 -15.71 5.50 1.87
C SER A 2 -15.34 5.51 3.34
N SER A 3 -15.61 4.42 4.01
CA SER A 3 -15.12 4.26 5.36
C SER A 3 -13.64 3.85 5.30
N PRO A 4 -12.90 4.07 6.37
CA PRO A 4 -11.51 3.61 6.40
C PRO A 4 -11.38 2.10 6.16
N ARG A 5 -12.34 1.34 6.64
CA ARG A 5 -12.31 -0.11 6.43
C ARG A 5 -12.49 -0.47 4.97
N HIS A 6 -13.36 0.25 4.29
CA HIS A 6 -13.57 0.02 2.86
C HIS A 6 -12.31 0.35 2.08
N SER A 7 -11.69 1.48 2.39
CA SER A 7 -10.44 1.87 1.74
C SER A 7 -9.35 0.84 1.98
N LEU A 8 -9.29 0.32 3.20
CA LEU A 8 -8.31 -0.70 3.53
C LEU A 8 -8.54 -1.97 2.70
N HIS A 9 -9.81 -2.36 2.58
CA HIS A 9 -10.14 -3.53 1.77
C HIS A 9 -9.73 -3.31 0.31
N THR A 10 -9.99 -2.14 -0.21
CA THR A 10 -9.60 -1.80 -1.58
C THR A 10 -8.09 -1.91 -1.77
N LEU A 11 -7.32 -1.43 -0.80
CA LEU A 11 -5.87 -1.52 -0.89
C LEU A 11 -5.37 -2.94 -0.78
N ARG A 12 -5.97 -3.75 0.07
CA ARG A 12 -5.59 -5.15 0.17
C ARG A 12 -5.87 -5.88 -1.12
N GLN A 13 -7.00 -5.61 -1.73
CA GLN A 13 -7.33 -6.23 -3.01
C GLN A 13 -6.36 -5.79 -4.09
N ALA A 14 -6.05 -4.49 -4.12
CA ALA A 14 -5.10 -3.98 -5.09
C ALA A 14 -3.72 -4.61 -4.92
N LEU A 15 -3.31 -4.81 -3.67
CA LEU A 15 -2.02 -5.45 -3.41
C LEU A 15 -2.02 -6.90 -3.89
N ALA A 16 -3.10 -7.62 -3.66
CA ALA A 16 -3.20 -8.99 -4.15
C ALA A 16 -3.15 -9.03 -5.67
N ASP A 17 -3.82 -8.09 -6.32
CA ASP A 17 -3.77 -8.00 -7.77
C ASP A 17 -2.37 -7.68 -8.27
N LEU A 18 -1.66 -6.82 -7.55
CA LEU A 18 -0.30 -6.51 -7.91
C LEU A 18 0.60 -7.74 -7.80
N ARG A 19 0.44 -8.51 -6.74
CA ARG A 19 1.25 -9.72 -6.56
C ARG A 19 0.98 -10.75 -7.64
N SER A 20 -0.24 -10.81 -8.13
CA SER A 20 -0.59 -11.78 -9.17
C SER A 20 -0.37 -11.22 -10.57
N HIS A 21 0.17 -10.02 -10.68
CA HIS A 21 0.42 -9.34 -11.95
C HIS A 21 -0.84 -8.96 -12.70
N ALA A 22 -1.96 -8.93 -12.00
CA ALA A 22 -3.20 -8.44 -12.60
C ALA A 22 -3.24 -6.91 -12.61
N LEU A 23 -2.38 -6.28 -11.82
CA LEU A 23 -2.32 -4.84 -11.71
C LEU A 23 -0.87 -4.42 -11.88
N THR A 24 -0.64 -3.32 -12.60
CA THR A 24 0.73 -2.82 -12.76
C THR A 24 1.15 -2.03 -11.53
N ASP A 25 2.47 -1.86 -11.38
CA ASP A 25 3.00 -1.05 -10.29
C ASP A 25 2.41 0.35 -10.32
N ARG A 26 2.34 0.93 -11.50
CA ARG A 26 1.84 2.29 -11.66
C ARG A 26 0.38 2.38 -11.26
N ALA A 27 -0.43 1.42 -11.67
CA ALA A 27 -1.84 1.42 -11.32
C ALA A 27 -2.03 1.26 -9.82
N PHE A 28 -1.20 0.41 -9.19
CA PHE A 28 -1.27 0.24 -7.75
C PHE A 28 -0.91 1.54 -7.04
N VAL A 29 0.14 2.22 -7.49
CA VAL A 29 0.56 3.48 -6.89
C VAL A 29 -0.57 4.50 -6.95
N GLN A 30 -1.23 4.57 -8.09
CA GLN A 30 -2.34 5.50 -8.23
C GLN A 30 -3.47 5.17 -7.25
N THR A 31 -3.84 3.91 -7.17
CA THR A 31 -4.88 3.48 -6.23
C THR A 31 -4.46 3.79 -4.79
N ALA A 32 -3.20 3.53 -4.47
CA ALA A 32 -2.70 3.77 -3.12
C ALA A 32 -2.81 5.24 -2.75
N ARG A 33 -2.51 6.12 -3.68
CA ARG A 33 -2.59 7.54 -3.41
C ARG A 33 -4.03 8.01 -3.27
N GLU A 34 -4.92 7.42 -4.05
CA GLU A 34 -6.34 7.77 -3.96
C GLU A 34 -6.95 7.36 -2.63
N GLN A 35 -6.45 6.27 -2.05
CA GLN A 35 -6.99 5.76 -0.79
C GLN A 35 -6.21 6.23 0.43
N THR A 36 -5.31 7.17 0.26
CA THR A 36 -4.49 7.64 1.38
C THR A 36 -5.33 8.22 2.50
N HIS A 37 -6.52 8.70 2.19
CA HIS A 37 -7.38 9.31 3.19
C HIS A 37 -7.72 8.37 4.35
N LEU A 38 -7.62 7.09 4.15
CA LEU A 38 -7.90 6.16 5.26
C LEU A 38 -6.95 6.41 6.44
N PHE A 39 -5.76 6.90 6.14
CA PHE A 39 -4.78 7.10 7.19
C PHE A 39 -5.06 8.34 8.04
N SER A 40 -6.02 9.15 7.62
CA SER A 40 -6.44 10.27 8.47
C SER A 40 -7.14 9.77 9.72
N ALA A 41 -7.66 8.55 9.70
CA ALA A 41 -8.28 7.93 10.87
C ALA A 41 -7.27 7.17 11.74
N LEU A 42 -5.99 7.24 11.37
CA LEU A 42 -4.94 6.49 12.04
C LEU A 42 -3.86 7.45 12.51
N PRO A 43 -2.97 7.00 13.41
CA PRO A 43 -1.84 7.85 13.79
C PRO A 43 -1.02 8.29 12.58
N PRO A 44 -0.44 9.50 12.62
CA PRO A 44 0.27 10.03 11.46
C PRO A 44 1.41 9.17 10.96
N LYS A 45 2.00 8.36 11.84
CA LYS A 45 3.11 7.52 11.41
C LYS A 45 2.70 6.52 10.35
N PHE A 46 1.44 6.09 10.36
CA PHE A 46 0.96 5.17 9.33
C PHE A 46 1.01 5.81 7.96
N GLU A 47 0.56 7.04 7.87
CA GLU A 47 0.58 7.74 6.59
C GLU A 47 2.00 7.96 6.11
N THR A 48 2.88 8.37 7.00
CA THR A 48 4.27 8.61 6.65
C THR A 48 4.93 7.36 6.08
N VAL A 49 4.75 6.24 6.75
CA VAL A 49 5.34 4.99 6.28
C VAL A 49 4.71 4.55 4.97
N TRP A 50 3.38 4.68 4.88
CA TRP A 50 2.68 4.30 3.67
C TRP A 50 3.18 5.06 2.45
N LEU A 51 3.29 6.38 2.57
CA LEU A 51 3.75 7.20 1.45
C LEU A 51 5.20 6.90 1.10
N ASN A 52 6.02 6.60 2.09
CA ASN A 52 7.39 6.19 1.84
C ASN A 52 7.45 4.92 1.01
N LEU A 53 6.64 3.94 1.39
CA LEU A 53 6.64 2.67 0.66
C LEU A 53 6.09 2.84 -0.75
N VAL A 54 5.05 3.65 -0.89
CA VAL A 54 4.49 3.91 -2.22
C VAL A 54 5.49 4.63 -3.10
N ASP A 55 6.23 5.59 -2.54
CA ASP A 55 7.28 6.27 -3.28
C ASP A 55 8.35 5.30 -3.75
N ARG A 56 8.75 4.38 -2.89
CA ARG A 56 9.75 3.40 -3.27
C ARG A 56 9.26 2.51 -4.39
N LEU A 57 8.00 2.12 -4.33
CA LEU A 57 7.44 1.30 -5.38
C LEU A 57 7.41 2.06 -6.70
N GLU A 58 7.03 3.32 -6.66
CA GLU A 58 7.00 4.14 -7.85
C GLU A 58 8.39 4.29 -8.45
N SER A 59 9.38 4.56 -7.62
CA SER A 59 10.75 4.67 -8.09
C SER A 59 11.24 3.36 -8.69
N SER A 60 10.89 2.27 -8.07
CA SER A 60 11.27 0.97 -8.56
C SER A 60 10.68 0.69 -9.94
N ALA A 61 9.46 1.14 -10.16
CA ALA A 61 8.82 0.95 -11.45
C ALA A 61 9.48 1.76 -12.55
N LEU A 62 10.07 2.90 -12.20
CA LEU A 62 10.78 3.72 -13.18
C LEU A 62 12.09 3.08 -13.61
N PHE A 63 12.68 2.28 -12.75
CA PHE A 63 13.93 1.60 -13.05
C PHE A 63 13.66 0.12 -13.15
N THR A 64 13.05 -0.26 -14.25
CA THR A 64 12.56 -1.62 -14.36
C THR A 64 13.61 -2.61 -14.77
N GLU A 65 14.84 -2.23 -14.81
CA GLU A 65 15.83 -3.17 -15.23
C GLU A 65 16.00 -4.26 -14.24
N GLU A 66 16.96 -4.96 -14.47
CA GLU A 66 17.30 -6.18 -13.86
C GLU A 66 17.42 -6.15 -12.38
N SER A 67 17.85 -5.08 -11.89
CA SER A 67 18.34 -5.05 -10.53
C SER A 67 17.28 -5.14 -9.49
N CYS A 68 16.04 -5.15 -9.86
CA CYS A 68 14.99 -5.01 -8.89
C CYS A 68 14.60 -6.28 -8.22
N SER A 69 15.30 -7.33 -8.47
CA SER A 69 14.78 -8.63 -8.13
C SER A 69 14.45 -8.80 -6.66
N PHE A 70 15.28 -8.29 -5.77
CA PHE A 70 15.02 -8.62 -4.37
C PHE A 70 14.08 -7.65 -3.71
N SER A 71 14.10 -6.44 -4.14
CA SER A 71 13.48 -5.41 -3.34
C SER A 71 11.97 -5.32 -3.55
N GLN A 72 11.47 -5.79 -4.68
CA GLN A 72 10.04 -5.65 -4.90
C GLN A 72 9.24 -6.54 -3.96
N THR A 73 9.66 -7.79 -3.78
CA THR A 73 8.96 -8.68 -2.87
C THR A 73 8.99 -8.13 -1.45
N ASP A 74 10.15 -7.66 -1.01
CA ASP A 74 10.25 -7.08 0.32
C ASP A 74 9.33 -5.88 0.48
N LEU A 75 9.26 -5.07 -0.56
CA LEU A 75 8.42 -3.89 -0.53
C LEU A 75 6.95 -4.26 -0.44
N LEU A 76 6.53 -5.24 -1.22
CA LEU A 76 5.15 -5.70 -1.17
C LEU A 76 4.82 -6.31 0.19
N ASP A 77 5.76 -7.04 0.77
CA ASP A 77 5.56 -7.59 2.10
C ASP A 77 5.43 -6.48 3.14
N SER A 78 6.21 -5.43 3.00
CA SER A 78 6.12 -4.30 3.91
C SER A 78 4.76 -3.60 3.79
N LEU A 79 4.27 -3.46 2.57
CA LEU A 79 2.96 -2.87 2.37
C LEU A 79 1.87 -3.72 3.00
N ALA A 80 1.96 -5.03 2.83
CA ALA A 80 0.99 -5.94 3.42
C ALA A 80 1.01 -5.86 4.94
N MET A 81 2.20 -5.81 5.51
CA MET A 81 2.34 -5.71 6.97
C MET A 81 1.73 -4.41 7.48
N LEU A 82 1.95 -3.32 6.77
CA LEU A 82 1.39 -2.05 7.18
C LEU A 82 -0.14 -2.08 7.13
N LEU A 83 -0.70 -2.70 6.09
CA LEU A 83 -2.14 -2.83 6.00
C LEU A 83 -2.70 -3.68 7.12
N ASP A 84 -1.99 -4.76 7.49
CA ASP A 84 -2.41 -5.57 8.63
C ASP A 84 -2.43 -4.76 9.91
N LYS A 85 -1.41 -3.96 10.13
CA LYS A 85 -1.34 -3.14 11.34
C LYS A 85 -2.42 -2.07 11.32
N ALA A 86 -2.68 -1.50 10.15
CA ALA A 86 -3.73 -0.50 10.04
C ALA A 86 -5.09 -1.11 10.34
N GLN A 87 -5.33 -2.32 9.87
CA GLN A 87 -6.59 -2.99 10.16
C GLN A 87 -6.74 -3.25 11.65
N ALA A 88 -5.70 -3.74 12.29
CA ALA A 88 -5.74 -3.98 13.72
C ALA A 88 -6.01 -2.70 14.49
N GLN A 89 -5.41 -1.60 14.05
CA GLN A 89 -5.60 -0.32 14.69
C GLN A 89 -7.05 0.15 14.55
N LEU A 90 -7.62 0.00 13.37
CA LEU A 90 -9.00 0.39 13.16
C LEU A 90 -9.96 -0.42 14.00
N GLU A 91 -9.68 -1.71 14.13
CA GLU A 91 -10.53 -2.58 14.95
C GLU A 91 -10.41 -2.26 16.43
N THR A 92 -9.22 -1.86 16.84
CA THR A 92 -8.98 -1.58 18.25
C THR A 92 -9.52 -0.23 18.67
N SER A 93 -9.52 0.73 17.75
CA SER A 93 -9.85 2.09 18.14
C SER A 93 -11.34 2.32 18.27
N ASN A 94 -12.12 1.31 18.16
CA ASN A 94 -13.50 1.45 18.49
C ASN A 94 -13.74 1.44 19.97
#